data_c9982d7c7c57d3388937fcb5ab0c2fc3
#
_entry.id   c9982d7c7c57d3388937fcb5ab0c2fc3
#
_cell.length_a   1.000
_cell.length_b   1.000
_cell.length_c   1.000
_cell.angle_alpha   90.00
_cell.angle_beta   90.00
_cell.angle_gamma   90.00
#
_symmetry.space_group_name_H-M   'P 1'
#
loop_
_entity.id
_entity.type
_entity.pdbx_description
1 polymer ?
#
loop_
_entity_poly.entity_id
_entity_poly.type
_entity_poly.pdbx_seq_one_letter_code
_entity_poly.pdbx_strand_id
1 'polypeptide(L)'
;MLIDDLIEYCDEQYQNGICEACTAMDSCTRDCDGNCKNCLDDIHFHYNQRRTQYNCSRLLNYYVCRYSYKYCSEIIYALNQLDLSTYPYFHILSLGCGGAPDLMAFQYMNYPQCISYIGLDRNVYWEDIHNFIINDFDDGRVQFMRNIDVLHHFEDHAIEGCNVILIQYLISFFYSNVEYVGLRNWFARLAQSIVRNKPADSPLLIIINDVDSIHTGRDAFPLLVDEIERVGLTVNCELRRRFKNQGYFANSVQYATKRNIFEGIPNDFIEDYCVALSCESAQLILEVI
;
A
#
# COMPACT_ATOMS: atom_id res chain seq x y z
N MET A 1 13.32 0.17 -13.21
CA MET A 1 11.89 -0.14 -13.51
C MET A 1 11.05 1.09 -13.27
N LEU A 2 10.20 1.43 -14.18
CA LEU A 2 9.16 2.44 -14.01
C LEU A 2 7.81 1.74 -13.82
N ILE A 3 6.82 2.49 -13.34
CA ILE A 3 5.46 1.93 -13.12
C ILE A 3 4.84 1.40 -14.41
N ASP A 4 5.15 2.02 -15.55
CA ASP A 4 4.63 1.59 -16.84
C ASP A 4 5.14 0.19 -17.23
N ASP A 5 6.41 -0.13 -16.97
CA ASP A 5 6.97 -1.46 -17.22
C ASP A 5 6.26 -2.55 -16.40
N LEU A 6 5.93 -2.24 -15.14
CA LEU A 6 5.19 -3.14 -14.26
C LEU A 6 3.75 -3.36 -14.77
N ILE A 7 3.10 -2.29 -15.21
CA ILE A 7 1.73 -2.36 -15.72
C ILE A 7 1.68 -3.11 -17.04
N GLU A 8 2.63 -2.87 -17.96
CA GLU A 8 2.75 -3.61 -19.22
C GLU A 8 2.93 -5.11 -18.98
N TYR A 9 3.84 -5.48 -18.05
CA TYR A 9 4.00 -6.87 -17.64
C TYR A 9 2.68 -7.47 -17.13
N CYS A 10 1.98 -6.76 -16.25
CA CYS A 10 0.72 -7.26 -15.68
C CYS A 10 -0.40 -7.36 -16.72
N ASP A 11 -0.45 -6.43 -17.69
CA ASP A 11 -1.38 -6.51 -18.82
C ASP A 11 -1.12 -7.76 -19.66
N GLU A 12 0.13 -8.00 -20.06
CA GLU A 12 0.51 -9.21 -20.79
C GLU A 12 0.13 -10.50 -20.03
N GLN A 13 0.42 -10.56 -18.73
CA GLN A 13 0.07 -11.70 -17.90
C GLN A 13 -1.45 -11.88 -17.75
N TYR A 14 -2.19 -10.78 -17.67
CA TYR A 14 -3.65 -10.82 -17.60
C TYR A 14 -4.27 -11.32 -18.90
N GLN A 15 -3.81 -10.82 -20.05
CA GLN A 15 -4.34 -11.19 -21.36
C GLN A 15 -4.03 -12.67 -21.71
N ASN A 16 -2.84 -13.14 -21.34
CA ASN A 16 -2.40 -14.51 -21.60
C ASN A 16 -2.81 -15.51 -20.51
N GLY A 17 -3.25 -15.03 -19.37
CA GLY A 17 -3.55 -15.84 -18.18
C GLY A 17 -4.89 -16.58 -18.31
N ILE A 18 -4.91 -17.82 -17.87
CA ILE A 18 -6.12 -18.65 -17.77
C ILE A 18 -6.60 -18.65 -16.31
N CYS A 19 -7.91 -18.51 -16.11
CA CYS A 19 -8.51 -18.61 -14.77
C CYS A 19 -8.58 -20.06 -14.24
N GLU A 20 -7.55 -20.87 -14.46
CA GLU A 20 -7.53 -22.27 -14.02
C GLU A 20 -7.56 -22.41 -12.49
N ALA A 21 -6.91 -21.50 -11.78
CA ALA A 21 -6.90 -21.50 -10.33
C ALA A 21 -8.29 -21.22 -9.71
N CYS A 22 -9.18 -20.54 -10.40
CA CYS A 22 -10.53 -20.29 -9.92
C CYS A 22 -11.40 -21.54 -9.90
N THR A 23 -11.11 -22.53 -10.75
CA THR A 23 -11.90 -23.78 -10.85
C THR A 23 -11.44 -24.82 -9.83
N ALA A 24 -10.23 -24.70 -9.28
CA ALA A 24 -9.61 -25.69 -8.40
C ALA A 24 -9.73 -25.38 -6.91
N MET A 25 -10.22 -24.21 -6.53
CA MET A 25 -10.31 -23.82 -5.11
C MET A 25 -11.76 -23.74 -4.61
N ASP A 26 -12.01 -24.32 -3.45
CA ASP A 26 -13.30 -24.28 -2.72
C ASP A 26 -13.80 -22.86 -2.42
N SER A 27 -12.94 -21.84 -2.58
CA SER A 27 -13.23 -20.42 -2.34
C SER A 27 -13.73 -19.67 -3.56
N CYS A 28 -13.59 -20.23 -4.77
CA CYS A 28 -14.15 -19.66 -5.97
C CYS A 28 -15.49 -20.35 -6.26
N THR A 29 -16.60 -19.68 -5.92
CA THR A 29 -17.91 -20.22 -6.23
C THR A 29 -18.07 -20.43 -7.74
N ARG A 30 -18.73 -21.48 -8.10
CA ARG A 30 -18.94 -22.21 -9.36
C ARG A 30 -19.04 -21.45 -10.69
N ASP A 31 -19.09 -20.13 -10.69
CA ASP A 31 -19.37 -19.31 -11.86
C ASP A 31 -18.32 -18.19 -12.03
N CYS A 32 -17.02 -18.54 -12.07
CA CYS A 32 -16.03 -17.60 -12.57
C CYS A 32 -16.25 -17.41 -14.07
N ASP A 33 -16.86 -16.30 -14.45
CA ASP A 33 -17.07 -15.89 -15.83
C ASP A 33 -15.78 -15.33 -16.48
N GLY A 34 -14.65 -15.42 -15.77
CA GLY A 34 -13.37 -14.83 -16.20
C GLY A 34 -13.30 -13.31 -16.04
N ASN A 35 -14.33 -12.69 -15.46
CA ASN A 35 -14.41 -11.25 -15.28
C ASN A 35 -13.77 -10.81 -13.95
N CYS A 36 -12.48 -10.47 -13.99
CA CYS A 36 -11.75 -10.04 -12.80
C CYS A 36 -12.29 -8.73 -12.20
N LYS A 37 -12.96 -7.88 -12.99
CA LYS A 37 -13.65 -6.69 -12.46
C LYS A 37 -14.74 -7.09 -11.49
N ASN A 38 -15.60 -8.03 -11.84
CA ASN A 38 -16.67 -8.51 -10.97
C ASN A 38 -16.11 -9.16 -9.71
N CYS A 39 -15.04 -9.96 -9.84
CA CYS A 39 -14.35 -10.55 -8.69
C CYS A 39 -13.82 -9.48 -7.73
N LEU A 40 -13.22 -8.42 -8.26
CA LEU A 40 -12.66 -7.34 -7.48
C LEU A 40 -13.75 -6.49 -6.81
N ASP A 41 -14.83 -6.21 -7.52
CA ASP A 41 -15.98 -5.47 -6.99
C ASP A 41 -16.67 -6.28 -5.88
N ASP A 42 -16.73 -7.60 -5.98
CA ASP A 42 -17.25 -8.48 -4.90
C ASP A 42 -16.35 -8.42 -3.64
N ILE A 43 -15.03 -8.36 -3.80
CA ILE A 43 -14.09 -8.22 -2.68
C ILE A 43 -14.26 -6.86 -2.00
N HIS A 44 -14.34 -5.79 -2.77
CA HIS A 44 -14.38 -4.42 -2.23
C HIS A 44 -15.73 -4.04 -1.63
N PHE A 45 -16.82 -4.51 -2.22
CA PHE A 45 -18.16 -4.05 -1.87
C PHE A 45 -19.06 -5.13 -1.27
N HIS A 46 -18.60 -6.37 -1.22
CA HIS A 46 -19.34 -7.53 -0.67
C HIS A 46 -20.76 -7.70 -1.26
N TYR A 47 -21.00 -7.24 -2.50
CA TYR A 47 -22.33 -7.24 -3.12
C TYR A 47 -22.95 -8.62 -3.21
N ASN A 48 -22.15 -9.63 -3.49
CA ASN A 48 -22.65 -10.99 -3.69
C ASN A 48 -22.05 -12.02 -2.73
N GLN A 49 -21.16 -11.62 -1.83
CA GLN A 49 -20.42 -12.49 -0.89
C GLN A 49 -19.70 -13.68 -1.57
N ARG A 50 -19.46 -13.59 -2.89
CA ARG A 50 -18.91 -14.68 -3.69
C ARG A 50 -17.42 -14.82 -3.50
N ARG A 51 -16.72 -13.71 -3.29
CA ARG A 51 -15.28 -13.66 -3.15
C ARG A 51 -14.87 -12.73 -2.01
N THR A 52 -14.01 -13.22 -1.15
CA THR A 52 -13.50 -12.44 0.00
C THR A 52 -11.99 -12.30 0.00
N GLN A 53 -11.29 -12.94 -0.96
CA GLN A 53 -9.83 -13.02 -0.96
C GLN A 53 -9.24 -12.81 -2.36
N TYR A 54 -8.04 -12.22 -2.40
CA TYR A 54 -7.25 -11.97 -3.61
C TYR A 54 -6.40 -13.19 -4.04
N ASN A 55 -6.96 -14.40 -4.01
CA ASN A 55 -6.22 -15.65 -4.22
C ASN A 55 -6.23 -16.13 -5.69
N CYS A 56 -5.86 -15.24 -6.61
CA CYS A 56 -5.78 -15.54 -8.04
C CYS A 56 -4.78 -14.61 -8.71
N SER A 57 -3.73 -15.15 -9.33
CA SER A 57 -2.69 -14.36 -10.02
C SER A 57 -3.28 -13.46 -11.12
N ARG A 58 -4.23 -13.95 -11.91
CA ARG A 58 -4.89 -13.16 -12.95
C ARG A 58 -5.65 -11.97 -12.36
N LEU A 59 -6.31 -12.14 -11.20
CA LEU A 59 -6.98 -11.04 -10.50
C LEU A 59 -5.97 -10.01 -10.00
N LEU A 60 -4.80 -10.43 -9.53
CA LEU A 60 -3.76 -9.52 -9.05
C LEU A 60 -3.15 -8.71 -10.20
N ASN A 61 -2.94 -9.32 -11.37
CA ASN A 61 -2.53 -8.59 -12.57
C ASN A 61 -3.56 -7.52 -12.95
N TYR A 62 -4.86 -7.87 -12.96
CA TYR A 62 -5.95 -6.91 -13.18
C TYR A 62 -5.95 -5.79 -12.12
N TYR A 63 -5.72 -6.13 -10.86
CA TYR A 63 -5.65 -5.17 -9.75
C TYR A 63 -4.51 -4.17 -9.96
N VAL A 64 -3.33 -4.62 -10.36
CA VAL A 64 -2.18 -3.75 -10.67
C VAL A 64 -2.54 -2.79 -11.81
N CYS A 65 -3.06 -3.28 -12.93
CA CYS A 65 -3.47 -2.45 -14.06
C CYS A 65 -4.51 -1.38 -13.65
N ARG A 66 -5.44 -1.75 -12.77
CA ARG A 66 -6.52 -0.84 -12.33
C ARG A 66 -6.05 0.23 -11.36
N TYR A 67 -5.18 -0.10 -10.39
CA TYR A 67 -4.95 0.76 -9.23
C TYR A 67 -3.54 1.34 -9.10
N SER A 68 -2.53 0.77 -9.76
CA SER A 68 -1.13 1.15 -9.47
C SER A 68 -0.82 2.61 -9.77
N TYR A 69 -1.36 3.17 -10.84
CA TYR A 69 -1.20 4.61 -11.13
C TYR A 69 -1.74 5.50 -10.01
N LYS A 70 -2.92 5.16 -9.48
CA LYS A 70 -3.53 5.88 -8.36
C LYS A 70 -2.69 5.76 -7.11
N TYR A 71 -2.31 4.55 -6.72
CA TYR A 71 -1.61 4.32 -5.46
C TYR A 71 -0.19 4.89 -5.48
N CYS A 72 0.50 4.78 -6.61
CA CYS A 72 1.79 5.42 -6.83
C CYS A 72 1.66 6.95 -6.71
N SER A 73 0.67 7.55 -7.39
CA SER A 73 0.40 8.99 -7.33
C SER A 73 0.14 9.48 -5.90
N GLU A 74 -0.61 8.73 -5.12
CA GLU A 74 -0.93 9.09 -3.74
C GLU A 74 0.33 9.15 -2.86
N ILE A 75 1.29 8.24 -3.04
CA ILE A 75 2.59 8.31 -2.36
C ILE A 75 3.41 9.50 -2.87
N ILE A 76 3.46 9.75 -4.18
CA ILE A 76 4.17 10.90 -4.74
C ILE A 76 3.62 12.22 -4.19
N TYR A 77 2.30 12.34 -4.03
CA TYR A 77 1.70 13.49 -3.37
C TYR A 77 2.19 13.66 -1.93
N ALA A 78 2.35 12.57 -1.16
CA ALA A 78 2.90 12.63 0.18
C ALA A 78 4.36 13.07 0.17
N LEU A 79 5.20 12.46 -0.66
CA LEU A 79 6.62 12.75 -0.78
C LEU A 79 6.89 14.22 -1.18
N ASN A 80 6.05 14.79 -2.04
CA ASN A 80 6.14 16.20 -2.45
C ASN A 80 5.79 17.21 -1.33
N GLN A 81 5.32 16.76 -0.17
CA GLN A 81 5.04 17.63 0.99
C GLN A 81 6.23 17.73 1.96
N LEU A 82 7.29 16.98 1.72
CA LEU A 82 8.38 16.75 2.66
C LEU A 82 9.70 17.27 2.13
N ASP A 83 10.54 17.79 3.02
CA ASP A 83 11.95 17.98 2.76
C ASP A 83 12.72 16.70 3.15
N LEU A 84 12.96 15.86 2.17
CA LEU A 84 13.66 14.59 2.35
C LEU A 84 15.18 14.69 2.22
N SER A 85 15.74 15.89 2.08
CA SER A 85 17.19 16.11 1.97
C SER A 85 17.96 15.71 3.23
N THR A 86 17.28 15.65 4.38
CA THR A 86 17.84 15.24 5.67
C THR A 86 17.98 13.74 5.84
N TYR A 87 17.35 12.95 4.95
CA TYR A 87 17.44 11.49 4.99
C TYR A 87 18.71 11.04 4.27
N PRO A 88 19.64 10.32 4.93
CA PRO A 88 20.88 9.88 4.29
C PRO A 88 20.63 8.73 3.30
N TYR A 89 19.59 7.96 3.50
CA TYR A 89 19.13 6.83 2.66
C TYR A 89 17.63 6.59 2.90
N PHE A 90 17.03 5.76 2.06
CA PHE A 90 15.68 5.25 2.25
C PHE A 90 15.73 3.74 2.39
N HIS A 91 15.60 3.26 3.63
CA HIS A 91 15.38 1.85 3.92
C HIS A 91 13.89 1.68 4.24
N ILE A 92 13.15 1.19 3.26
CA ILE A 92 11.69 1.19 3.23
C ILE A 92 11.15 -0.15 3.71
N LEU A 93 10.21 -0.11 4.65
CA LEU A 93 9.37 -1.25 5.04
C LEU A 93 7.94 -0.96 4.60
N SER A 94 7.43 -1.73 3.64
CA SER A 94 6.05 -1.62 3.17
C SER A 94 5.20 -2.75 3.73
N LEU A 95 4.13 -2.38 4.43
CA LEU A 95 3.23 -3.29 5.13
C LEU A 95 1.97 -3.53 4.31
N GLY A 96 1.76 -4.76 3.84
CA GLY A 96 0.72 -5.08 2.88
C GLY A 96 1.05 -4.53 1.49
N CYS A 97 2.28 -4.75 1.04
CA CYS A 97 2.87 -4.07 -0.12
C CYS A 97 2.15 -4.34 -1.46
N GLY A 98 1.39 -5.43 -1.57
CA GLY A 98 0.72 -5.78 -2.81
C GLY A 98 1.67 -5.81 -4.01
N GLY A 99 1.32 -5.11 -5.11
CA GLY A 99 2.17 -4.93 -6.29
C GLY A 99 3.22 -3.82 -6.14
N ALA A 100 3.53 -3.36 -4.94
CA ALA A 100 4.55 -2.37 -4.59
C ALA A 100 4.47 -1.01 -5.36
N PRO A 101 3.29 -0.39 -5.48
CA PRO A 101 3.15 0.93 -6.12
C PRO A 101 3.91 2.03 -5.36
N ASP A 102 4.15 1.84 -4.10
CA ASP A 102 4.94 2.71 -3.24
C ASP A 102 6.44 2.68 -3.59
N LEU A 103 7.01 1.51 -3.88
CA LEU A 103 8.37 1.40 -4.42
C LEU A 103 8.49 2.16 -5.75
N MET A 104 7.49 2.00 -6.65
CA MET A 104 7.46 2.72 -7.92
C MET A 104 7.40 4.25 -7.72
N ALA A 105 6.73 4.71 -6.65
CA ALA A 105 6.69 6.13 -6.31
C ALA A 105 8.08 6.67 -5.94
N PHE A 106 8.84 5.96 -5.12
CA PHE A 106 10.22 6.35 -4.80
C PHE A 106 11.14 6.32 -6.02
N GLN A 107 10.97 5.35 -6.91
CA GLN A 107 11.70 5.29 -8.18
C GLN A 107 11.34 6.47 -9.09
N TYR A 108 10.07 6.82 -9.21
CA TYR A 108 9.61 7.96 -10.00
C TYR A 108 10.20 9.28 -9.50
N MET A 109 10.27 9.47 -8.19
CA MET A 109 10.84 10.67 -7.59
C MET A 109 12.35 10.81 -7.82
N ASN A 110 13.03 9.73 -8.17
CA ASN A 110 14.46 9.72 -8.55
C ASN A 110 15.37 10.45 -7.56
N TYR A 111 15.19 10.16 -6.27
CA TYR A 111 16.02 10.76 -5.23
C TYR A 111 17.49 10.33 -5.36
N PRO A 112 18.46 11.22 -4.98
CA PRO A 112 19.87 10.86 -5.00
C PRO A 112 20.27 9.84 -3.92
N GLN A 113 19.44 9.67 -2.89
CA GLN A 113 19.66 8.71 -1.80
C GLN A 113 19.51 7.27 -2.30
N CYS A 114 20.31 6.38 -1.70
CA CYS A 114 20.16 4.95 -1.93
C CYS A 114 18.81 4.47 -1.39
N ILE A 115 18.10 3.69 -2.20
CA ILE A 115 16.82 3.08 -1.84
C ILE A 115 17.05 1.58 -1.63
N SER A 116 16.59 1.05 -0.49
CA SER A 116 16.37 -0.37 -0.27
C SER A 116 14.94 -0.60 0.22
N TYR A 117 14.38 -1.76 -0.07
CA TYR A 117 12.96 -2.01 0.11
C TYR A 117 12.71 -3.43 0.63
N ILE A 118 11.89 -3.52 1.66
CA ILE A 118 11.34 -4.78 2.20
C ILE A 118 9.82 -4.67 2.12
N GLY A 119 9.21 -5.44 1.24
CA GLY A 119 7.75 -5.54 1.12
C GLY A 119 7.23 -6.77 1.86
N LEU A 120 6.29 -6.58 2.78
CA LEU A 120 5.60 -7.66 3.48
C LEU A 120 4.18 -7.81 2.93
N ASP A 121 3.80 -9.02 2.54
CA ASP A 121 2.41 -9.31 2.17
C ASP A 121 2.01 -10.73 2.58
N ARG A 122 0.75 -10.89 2.94
CA ARG A 122 0.20 -12.21 3.29
C ARG A 122 -0.05 -13.08 2.06
N ASN A 123 -0.31 -12.45 0.92
CA ASN A 123 -0.78 -13.12 -0.27
C ASN A 123 0.38 -13.68 -1.10
N VAL A 124 0.46 -15.01 -1.17
CA VAL A 124 1.50 -15.70 -1.95
C VAL A 124 1.34 -15.55 -3.47
N TYR A 125 0.15 -15.23 -3.94
CA TYR A 125 -0.12 -15.06 -5.38
C TYR A 125 0.52 -13.80 -6.01
N TRP A 126 1.15 -12.95 -5.19
CA TRP A 126 2.01 -11.87 -5.68
C TRP A 126 3.37 -12.36 -6.23
N GLU A 127 3.66 -13.66 -6.16
CA GLU A 127 4.99 -14.20 -6.44
C GLU A 127 5.56 -13.78 -7.80
N ASP A 128 4.79 -13.93 -8.87
CA ASP A 128 5.26 -13.62 -10.22
C ASP A 128 5.54 -12.12 -10.39
N ILE A 129 4.67 -11.28 -9.86
CA ILE A 129 4.81 -9.81 -9.86
C ILE A 129 6.05 -9.40 -9.05
N HIS A 130 6.22 -9.94 -7.84
CA HIS A 130 7.38 -9.65 -7.02
C HIS A 130 8.70 -10.12 -7.66
N ASN A 131 8.71 -11.29 -8.29
CA ASN A 131 9.89 -11.79 -9.01
C ASN A 131 10.21 -10.91 -10.22
N PHE A 132 9.21 -10.43 -10.95
CA PHE A 132 9.40 -9.47 -12.03
C PHE A 132 10.07 -8.19 -11.52
N ILE A 133 9.58 -7.63 -10.41
CA ILE A 133 10.16 -6.45 -9.78
C ILE A 133 11.61 -6.71 -9.33
N ILE A 134 11.88 -7.80 -8.61
CA ILE A 134 13.22 -8.16 -8.12
C ILE A 134 14.21 -8.26 -9.27
N ASN A 135 13.83 -8.88 -10.38
CA ASN A 135 14.72 -9.08 -11.52
C ASN A 135 15.20 -7.79 -12.18
N ASP A 136 14.46 -6.70 -12.04
CA ASP A 136 14.88 -5.37 -12.51
C ASP A 136 15.85 -4.66 -11.53
N PHE A 137 15.94 -5.14 -10.29
CA PHE A 137 16.82 -4.62 -9.25
C PHE A 137 17.94 -5.63 -8.95
N ASP A 138 18.94 -5.69 -9.82
CA ASP A 138 20.04 -6.69 -9.82
C ASP A 138 20.92 -6.74 -8.56
N ASP A 139 20.74 -5.84 -7.59
CA ASP A 139 21.68 -5.65 -6.47
C ASP A 139 21.18 -6.15 -5.11
N GLY A 140 20.06 -6.85 -5.08
CA GLY A 140 19.49 -7.40 -3.85
C GLY A 140 18.91 -6.38 -2.86
N ARG A 141 18.77 -5.09 -3.28
CA ARG A 141 18.19 -4.05 -2.43
C ARG A 141 16.67 -4.12 -2.30
N VAL A 142 16.01 -4.89 -3.14
CA VAL A 142 14.56 -5.09 -3.10
C VAL A 142 14.27 -6.53 -2.70
N GLN A 143 13.48 -6.68 -1.64
CA GLN A 143 13.10 -7.97 -1.10
C GLN A 143 11.59 -8.01 -0.83
N PHE A 144 10.96 -9.13 -1.09
CA PHE A 144 9.57 -9.38 -0.75
C PHE A 144 9.44 -10.61 0.14
N MET A 145 8.79 -10.46 1.27
CA MET A 145 8.45 -11.53 2.19
C MET A 145 6.95 -11.83 2.07
N ARG A 146 6.65 -12.92 1.40
CA ARG A 146 5.28 -13.41 1.18
C ARG A 146 4.84 -14.34 2.31
N ASN A 147 3.53 -14.55 2.43
CA ASN A 147 2.93 -15.35 3.51
C ASN A 147 3.19 -14.78 4.91
N ILE A 148 3.37 -13.46 4.98
CA ILE A 148 3.57 -12.75 6.24
C ILE A 148 2.27 -12.07 6.64
N ASP A 149 1.67 -12.53 7.72
CA ASP A 149 0.53 -11.84 8.33
C ASP A 149 1.04 -10.61 9.10
N VAL A 150 0.92 -9.45 8.47
CA VAL A 150 1.41 -8.18 9.02
C VAL A 150 0.74 -7.85 10.36
N LEU A 151 -0.48 -8.34 10.60
CA LEU A 151 -1.19 -8.14 11.87
C LEU A 151 -0.42 -8.75 13.07
N HIS A 152 0.24 -9.89 12.85
CA HIS A 152 1.01 -10.61 13.87
C HIS A 152 2.53 -10.38 13.77
N HIS A 153 3.01 -9.77 12.69
CA HIS A 153 4.44 -9.62 12.40
C HIS A 153 5.22 -9.00 13.56
N PHE A 154 4.71 -7.92 14.16
CA PHE A 154 5.39 -7.22 15.24
C PHE A 154 5.26 -7.87 16.63
N GLU A 155 4.71 -9.05 16.74
CA GLU A 155 4.78 -9.85 17.97
C GLU A 155 6.20 -10.37 18.20
N ASP A 156 6.85 -10.84 17.13
CA ASP A 156 8.16 -11.49 17.19
C ASP A 156 9.24 -10.81 16.31
N HIS A 157 8.86 -9.86 15.47
CA HIS A 157 9.76 -9.20 14.52
C HIS A 157 9.84 -7.68 14.76
N ALA A 158 10.84 -7.09 14.14
CA ALA A 158 11.14 -5.66 14.26
C ALA A 158 10.96 -4.93 12.92
N ILE A 159 11.13 -3.62 12.93
CA ILE A 159 11.18 -2.80 11.70
C ILE A 159 12.51 -2.92 10.93
N GLU A 160 13.38 -3.85 11.31
CA GLU A 160 14.64 -4.17 10.61
C GLU A 160 15.58 -2.97 10.37
N GLY A 161 15.51 -1.94 11.21
CA GLY A 161 16.30 -0.71 11.04
C GLY A 161 15.82 0.19 9.90
N CYS A 162 14.61 -0.02 9.39
CA CYS A 162 14.01 0.83 8.38
C CYS A 162 13.78 2.25 8.90
N ASN A 163 13.97 3.24 8.02
CA ASN A 163 13.68 4.64 8.31
C ASN A 163 12.50 5.20 7.52
N VAL A 164 11.84 4.36 6.73
CA VAL A 164 10.57 4.67 6.07
C VAL A 164 9.61 3.50 6.25
N ILE A 165 8.40 3.77 6.74
CA ILE A 165 7.31 2.79 6.84
C ILE A 165 6.15 3.24 5.96
N LEU A 166 5.68 2.37 5.09
CA LEU A 166 4.58 2.63 4.18
C LEU A 166 3.42 1.67 4.46
N ILE A 167 2.20 2.22 4.51
CA ILE A 167 0.98 1.48 4.76
C ILE A 167 -0.09 2.01 3.79
N GLN A 168 -0.49 1.19 2.81
CA GLN A 168 -1.52 1.58 1.85
C GLN A 168 -2.73 0.64 1.90
N TYR A 169 -3.92 1.19 2.18
CA TYR A 169 -5.20 0.49 2.17
C TYR A 169 -5.26 -0.79 3.03
N LEU A 170 -4.45 -0.82 4.08
CA LEU A 170 -4.34 -1.96 5.00
C LEU A 170 -5.18 -1.76 6.26
N ILE A 171 -5.30 -0.53 6.75
CA ILE A 171 -6.02 -0.23 8.00
C ILE A 171 -7.52 -0.51 7.84
N SER A 172 -8.12 -0.10 6.72
CA SER A 172 -9.52 -0.39 6.41
C SER A 172 -9.77 -1.89 6.30
N PHE A 173 -8.83 -2.65 5.75
CA PHE A 173 -8.88 -4.11 5.70
C PHE A 173 -8.84 -4.71 7.12
N PHE A 174 -7.94 -4.25 7.98
CA PHE A 174 -7.85 -4.73 9.36
C PHE A 174 -9.11 -4.38 10.16
N TYR A 175 -9.60 -3.15 10.04
CA TYR A 175 -10.82 -2.74 10.73
C TYR A 175 -12.00 -3.65 10.44
N SER A 176 -12.14 -4.06 9.19
CA SER A 176 -13.21 -4.98 8.76
C SER A 176 -13.06 -6.41 9.29
N ASN A 177 -11.85 -6.80 9.72
CA ASN A 177 -11.54 -8.19 10.08
C ASN A 177 -11.18 -8.41 11.56
N VAL A 178 -10.69 -7.39 12.29
CA VAL A 178 -10.10 -7.58 13.64
C VAL A 178 -10.66 -6.68 14.72
N GLU A 179 -11.67 -5.88 14.42
CA GLU A 179 -12.23 -4.89 15.31
C GLU A 179 -11.23 -3.77 15.75
N TYR A 180 -11.78 -2.71 16.35
CA TYR A 180 -11.03 -1.54 16.80
C TYR A 180 -9.93 -1.85 17.83
N VAL A 181 -10.20 -2.77 18.76
CA VAL A 181 -9.24 -3.16 19.82
C VAL A 181 -8.03 -3.88 19.22
N GLY A 182 -8.26 -4.76 18.23
CA GLY A 182 -7.18 -5.45 17.54
C GLY A 182 -6.27 -4.49 16.77
N LEU A 183 -6.84 -3.50 16.10
CA LEU A 183 -6.09 -2.48 15.39
C LEU A 183 -5.23 -1.63 16.33
N ARG A 184 -5.78 -1.22 17.49
CA ARG A 184 -5.02 -0.47 18.49
C ARG A 184 -3.85 -1.28 19.03
N ASN A 185 -4.05 -2.57 19.32
CA ASN A 185 -2.98 -3.45 19.78
C ASN A 185 -1.88 -3.61 18.72
N TRP A 186 -2.25 -3.67 17.44
CA TRP A 186 -1.30 -3.71 16.35
C TRP A 186 -0.46 -2.44 16.29
N PHE A 187 -1.07 -1.25 16.37
CA PHE A 187 -0.34 0.02 16.43
C PHE A 187 0.58 0.12 17.65
N ALA A 188 0.16 -0.40 18.81
CA ALA A 188 1.01 -0.43 20.00
C ALA A 188 2.26 -1.29 19.79
N ARG A 189 2.12 -2.46 19.14
CA ARG A 189 3.27 -3.32 18.79
C ARG A 189 4.19 -2.67 17.76
N LEU A 190 3.63 -2.04 16.74
CA LEU A 190 4.40 -1.28 15.76
C LEU A 190 5.19 -0.15 16.45
N ALA A 191 4.56 0.65 17.31
CA ALA A 191 5.22 1.72 18.03
C ALA A 191 6.36 1.20 18.92
N GLN A 192 6.17 0.09 19.62
CA GLN A 192 7.23 -0.54 20.41
C GLN A 192 8.37 -1.09 19.53
N SER A 193 8.07 -1.62 18.36
CA SER A 193 9.09 -2.04 17.39
C SER A 193 9.92 -0.85 16.91
N ILE A 194 9.28 0.29 16.66
CA ILE A 194 9.95 1.54 16.28
C ILE A 194 10.94 1.97 17.37
N VAL A 195 10.51 2.02 18.64
CA VAL A 195 11.41 2.40 19.76
C VAL A 195 12.67 1.55 19.82
N ARG A 196 12.53 0.26 19.56
CA ARG A 196 13.66 -0.68 19.69
C ARG A 196 14.62 -0.64 18.51
N ASN A 197 14.15 -0.30 17.32
CA ASN A 197 14.87 -0.58 16.07
C ASN A 197 14.95 0.61 15.12
N LYS A 198 14.39 1.78 15.48
CA LYS A 198 14.54 3.00 14.67
C LYS A 198 16.03 3.35 14.56
N PRO A 199 16.56 3.67 13.36
CA PRO A 199 17.92 4.17 13.24
C PRO A 199 18.14 5.42 14.09
N ALA A 200 19.30 5.49 14.75
CA ALA A 200 19.63 6.65 15.61
C ALA A 200 20.09 7.87 14.78
N ASP A 201 20.55 7.64 13.56
CA ASP A 201 21.15 8.62 12.66
C ASP A 201 20.17 9.16 11.60
N SER A 202 18.92 8.72 11.63
CA SER A 202 17.88 9.16 10.70
C SER A 202 16.54 9.35 11.41
N PRO A 203 15.76 10.37 11.05
CA PRO A 203 14.35 10.39 11.40
C PRO A 203 13.63 9.20 10.76
N LEU A 204 12.50 8.81 11.33
CA LEU A 204 11.62 7.81 10.75
C LEU A 204 10.44 8.49 10.08
N LEU A 205 10.25 8.23 8.78
CA LEU A 205 9.08 8.64 8.03
C LEU A 205 8.03 7.53 8.03
N ILE A 206 6.79 7.88 8.37
CA ILE A 206 5.65 6.96 8.24
C ILE A 206 4.63 7.62 7.31
N ILE A 207 4.25 6.94 6.23
CA ILE A 207 3.20 7.39 5.31
C ILE A 207 2.10 6.33 5.30
N ILE A 208 0.88 6.77 5.61
CA ILE A 208 -0.30 5.93 5.54
C ILE A 208 -1.27 6.54 4.53
N ASN A 209 -1.70 5.73 3.57
CA ASN A 209 -2.84 6.03 2.72
C ASN A 209 -3.95 5.03 3.00
N ASP A 210 -5.15 5.51 3.26
CA ASP A 210 -6.29 4.62 3.45
C ASP A 210 -7.60 5.30 3.05
N VAL A 211 -8.69 4.56 3.07
CA VAL A 211 -10.02 5.03 2.69
C VAL A 211 -10.38 6.30 3.47
N ASP A 212 -10.78 7.36 2.74
CA ASP A 212 -11.29 8.60 3.33
C ASP A 212 -12.74 8.42 3.80
N SER A 213 -12.93 7.61 4.82
CA SER A 213 -14.25 7.33 5.38
C SER A 213 -14.27 7.42 6.91
N ILE A 214 -15.47 7.65 7.45
CA ILE A 214 -15.76 7.58 8.88
C ILE A 214 -15.82 6.09 9.26
N HIS A 215 -15.27 5.74 10.42
CA HIS A 215 -15.27 4.39 11.03
C HIS A 215 -14.33 3.36 10.40
N THR A 216 -13.70 3.64 9.26
CA THR A 216 -12.67 2.80 8.66
C THR A 216 -11.45 3.64 8.35
N GLY A 217 -10.33 3.05 7.94
CA GLY A 217 -9.16 3.76 7.44
C GLY A 217 -8.78 5.02 8.24
N ARG A 218 -9.15 6.20 7.72
CA ARG A 218 -8.74 7.52 8.22
C ARG A 218 -9.02 7.78 9.71
N ASP A 219 -10.13 7.31 10.25
CA ASP A 219 -10.50 7.59 11.65
C ASP A 219 -9.64 6.81 12.64
N ALA A 220 -8.86 5.84 12.17
CA ALA A 220 -7.88 5.10 12.96
C ALA A 220 -6.50 5.78 13.01
N PHE A 221 -6.22 6.77 12.16
CA PHE A 221 -4.92 7.45 12.13
C PHE A 221 -4.47 8.05 13.48
N PRO A 222 -5.36 8.71 14.25
CA PRO A 222 -4.99 9.23 15.57
C PRO A 222 -4.49 8.15 16.53
N LEU A 223 -4.95 6.91 16.40
CA LEU A 223 -4.53 5.82 17.28
C LEU A 223 -3.05 5.51 17.14
N LEU A 224 -2.50 5.56 15.92
CA LEU A 224 -1.07 5.35 15.73
C LEU A 224 -0.26 6.48 16.36
N VAL A 225 -0.69 7.73 16.19
CA VAL A 225 -0.03 8.89 16.80
C VAL A 225 -0.03 8.74 18.32
N ASP A 226 -1.18 8.42 18.93
CA ASP A 226 -1.31 8.20 20.38
C ASP A 226 -0.37 7.09 20.88
N GLU A 227 -0.21 5.99 20.13
CA GLU A 227 0.66 4.88 20.52
C GLU A 227 2.15 5.23 20.37
N ILE A 228 2.53 5.99 19.34
CA ILE A 228 3.91 6.51 19.16
C ILE A 228 4.28 7.43 20.33
N GLU A 229 3.42 8.37 20.68
CA GLU A 229 3.66 9.28 21.81
C GLU A 229 3.67 8.55 23.15
N ARG A 230 2.82 7.53 23.33
CA ARG A 230 2.76 6.71 24.55
C ARG A 230 4.06 5.97 24.84
N VAL A 231 4.78 5.55 23.83
CA VAL A 231 6.08 4.88 23.99
C VAL A 231 7.25 5.87 24.17
N GLY A 232 6.96 7.17 24.20
CA GLY A 232 7.93 8.22 24.49
C GLY A 232 8.70 8.73 23.26
N LEU A 233 8.26 8.41 22.06
CA LEU A 233 8.80 8.99 20.83
C LEU A 233 8.16 10.36 20.57
N THR A 234 8.91 11.23 19.90
CA THR A 234 8.44 12.56 19.52
C THR A 234 8.01 12.58 18.07
N VAL A 235 6.78 13.02 17.80
CA VAL A 235 6.31 13.31 16.46
C VAL A 235 6.74 14.73 16.10
N ASN A 236 7.73 14.86 15.24
CA ASN A 236 8.30 16.14 14.81
C ASN A 236 7.45 16.81 13.73
N CYS A 237 6.85 16.01 12.85
CA CYS A 237 5.95 16.47 11.80
C CYS A 237 4.73 15.55 11.75
N GLU A 238 3.55 16.14 11.74
CA GLU A 238 2.30 15.44 11.52
C GLU A 238 1.49 16.20 10.45
N LEU A 239 1.32 15.60 9.29
CA LEU A 239 0.49 16.14 8.22
C LEU A 239 -0.68 15.21 7.96
N ARG A 240 -1.88 15.75 8.06
CA ARG A 240 -3.12 15.06 7.69
C ARG A 240 -3.63 15.65 6.38
N ARG A 241 -3.74 14.83 5.36
CA ARG A 241 -4.14 15.22 4.01
C ARG A 241 -5.32 14.39 3.55
N ARG A 242 -6.03 14.90 2.56
CA ARG A 242 -7.13 14.18 1.93
C ARG A 242 -7.30 14.62 0.49
N PHE A 243 -7.75 13.69 -0.33
CA PHE A 243 -8.06 13.95 -1.74
C PHE A 243 -9.52 14.34 -1.94
N LYS A 244 -10.44 13.70 -1.23
CA LYS A 244 -11.88 14.01 -1.30
C LYS A 244 -12.29 15.13 -0.35
N ASN A 245 -13.24 15.98 -0.80
CA ASN A 245 -13.83 17.02 0.03
C ASN A 245 -15.15 16.54 0.66
N GLN A 246 -15.12 15.41 1.37
CA GLN A 246 -16.28 14.84 2.02
C GLN A 246 -15.96 14.45 3.45
N GLY A 247 -16.92 14.72 4.36
CA GLY A 247 -16.81 14.36 5.77
C GLY A 247 -15.76 15.16 6.56
N TYR A 248 -15.72 14.91 7.85
CA TYR A 248 -14.83 15.57 8.80
C TYR A 248 -13.55 14.73 9.00
N PHE A 249 -12.40 15.38 8.94
CA PHE A 249 -11.12 14.81 9.34
C PHE A 249 -10.33 15.93 10.03
N ALA A 250 -10.17 15.81 11.35
CA ALA A 250 -9.61 16.87 12.17
C ALA A 250 -8.22 17.28 11.67
N ASN A 251 -8.01 18.59 11.59
CA ASN A 251 -6.74 19.19 11.18
C ASN A 251 -6.22 18.75 9.79
N SER A 252 -7.09 18.27 8.92
CA SER A 252 -6.68 17.85 7.57
C SER A 252 -6.73 19.02 6.58
N VAL A 253 -5.81 18.97 5.61
CA VAL A 253 -5.75 19.88 4.47
C VAL A 253 -6.03 19.09 3.19
N GLN A 254 -6.82 19.67 2.28
CA GLN A 254 -7.13 19.04 1.01
C GLN A 254 -6.02 19.30 -0.01
N TYR A 255 -5.71 18.29 -0.81
CA TYR A 255 -4.86 18.46 -1.99
C TYR A 255 -5.55 19.33 -3.05
N ALA A 256 -4.75 20.12 -3.78
CA ALA A 256 -5.26 20.99 -4.84
C ALA A 256 -5.78 20.21 -6.05
N THR A 257 -5.24 19.02 -6.31
CA THR A 257 -5.66 18.11 -7.40
C THR A 257 -6.02 16.76 -6.85
N LYS A 258 -6.99 16.10 -7.50
CA LYS A 258 -7.49 14.77 -7.14
C LYS A 258 -7.19 13.73 -8.21
N ARG A 259 -6.42 14.09 -9.24
CA ARG A 259 -6.08 13.17 -10.34
C ARG A 259 -4.80 12.41 -10.03
N ASN A 260 -4.65 11.24 -10.64
CA ASN A 260 -3.35 10.65 -10.72
C ASN A 260 -2.40 11.56 -11.52
N ILE A 261 -1.11 11.43 -11.30
CA ILE A 261 -0.10 12.29 -11.92
C ILE A 261 0.36 11.78 -13.28
N PHE A 262 -0.02 10.56 -13.67
CA PHE A 262 0.40 9.94 -14.92
C PHE A 262 -0.53 10.38 -16.05
N GLU A 263 0.06 10.89 -17.11
CA GLU A 263 -0.62 11.36 -18.30
C GLU A 263 -0.39 10.37 -19.46
N GLY A 264 -1.27 10.42 -20.45
CA GLY A 264 -1.09 9.63 -21.66
C GLY A 264 -1.50 8.15 -21.58
N ILE A 265 -2.17 7.74 -20.50
CA ILE A 265 -2.72 6.38 -20.38
C ILE A 265 -3.73 6.17 -21.54
N PRO A 266 -3.57 5.11 -22.37
CA PRO A 266 -4.45 4.86 -23.50
C PRO A 266 -5.92 4.69 -23.09
N ASN A 267 -6.85 5.21 -23.88
CA ASN A 267 -8.28 5.16 -23.53
C ASN A 267 -8.83 3.73 -23.51
N ASP A 268 -8.39 2.87 -24.41
CA ASP A 268 -8.74 1.46 -24.43
C ASP A 268 -8.27 0.74 -23.15
N PHE A 269 -7.05 1.00 -22.72
CA PHE A 269 -6.54 0.48 -21.45
C PHE A 269 -7.37 0.97 -20.24
N ILE A 270 -7.75 2.25 -20.22
CA ILE A 270 -8.61 2.81 -19.17
C ILE A 270 -9.97 2.09 -19.13
N GLU A 271 -10.56 1.80 -20.28
CA GLU A 271 -11.85 1.13 -20.37
C GLU A 271 -11.75 -0.34 -19.97
N ASP A 272 -10.75 -1.07 -20.46
CA ASP A 272 -10.53 -2.51 -20.23
C ASP A 272 -10.31 -2.81 -18.74
N TYR A 273 -9.51 -1.98 -18.06
CA TYR A 273 -9.17 -2.17 -16.66
C TYR A 273 -10.00 -1.32 -15.69
N CYS A 274 -10.86 -0.44 -16.19
CA CYS A 274 -11.54 0.56 -15.38
C CYS A 274 -10.54 1.30 -14.48
N VAL A 275 -9.46 1.81 -15.09
CA VAL A 275 -8.32 2.41 -14.40
C VAL A 275 -8.77 3.51 -13.43
N ALA A 276 -8.27 3.45 -12.21
CA ALA A 276 -8.58 4.45 -11.18
C ALA A 276 -7.80 5.74 -11.45
N LEU A 277 -8.43 6.67 -12.15
CA LEU A 277 -7.83 7.96 -12.54
C LEU A 277 -7.81 9.02 -11.43
N SER A 278 -8.55 8.79 -10.34
CA SER A 278 -8.69 9.75 -9.26
C SER A 278 -8.07 9.23 -7.98
N CYS A 279 -7.25 10.05 -7.34
CA CYS A 279 -6.81 9.83 -5.96
C CYS A 279 -7.97 10.11 -5.01
N GLU A 280 -8.21 9.25 -4.04
CA GLU A 280 -9.40 9.31 -3.20
C GLU A 280 -9.15 8.96 -1.73
N SER A 281 -7.89 8.75 -1.34
CA SER A 281 -7.53 8.39 0.03
C SER A 281 -7.51 9.59 0.98
N ALA A 282 -7.47 9.28 2.27
CA ALA A 282 -6.87 10.15 3.28
C ALA A 282 -5.44 9.71 3.53
N GLN A 283 -4.58 10.65 3.91
CA GLN A 283 -3.18 10.42 4.22
C GLN A 283 -2.84 10.89 5.62
N LEU A 284 -2.02 10.11 6.32
CA LEU A 284 -1.25 10.52 7.47
C LEU A 284 0.23 10.44 7.10
N ILE A 285 0.95 11.52 7.35
CA ILE A 285 2.40 11.61 7.14
C ILE A 285 3.01 12.01 8.47
N LEU A 286 3.86 11.16 9.03
CA LEU A 286 4.54 11.39 10.31
C LEU A 286 6.05 11.37 10.10
N GLU A 287 6.73 12.31 10.73
CA GLU A 287 8.16 12.23 10.99
C GLU A 287 8.38 12.04 12.48
N VAL A 288 9.08 10.99 12.85
CA VAL A 288 9.30 10.56 14.24
C VAL A 288 10.80 10.62 14.55
N ILE A 289 11.16 11.28 15.64
CA ILE A 289 12.53 11.43 16.16
C ILE A 289 12.73 10.75 17.50
#